data_b00240cd3039b3bd3f3839fc092a6698
#
_entry.id   b00240cd3039b3bd3f3839fc092a6698
#
_cell.length_a   1.000
_cell.length_b   1.000
_cell.length_c   1.000
_cell.angle_alpha   90.00
_cell.angle_beta   90.00
_cell.angle_gamma   90.00
#
_symmetry.space_group_name_H-M   'P 1'
#
loop_
_entity.id
_entity.type
_entity.pdbx_description
1 polymer ?
#
loop_
_entity_poly.entity_id
_entity_poly.type
_entity_poly.pdbx_seq_one_letter_code
_entity_poly.pdbx_strand_id
1 'polypeptide(L)'
;MKIQRAALEKHMAVPGRFDSFFSFPVSKGGYSGVAVYTNTDTVAPTRAEEGLTGNLQPKPPLAFDETISPTYPQADQMELFPDENDDTPPTLAALDAEGRALVVDFGLFVLINVYCPAETSETRLPYKMNFHLMLEERVRKLIHEEGREVIVIGDINVTAAPIDHCDGHLPSHQADFWGHPPRAWLKKWLAPAGPMIDVIREAWPNRKGMYTCM
;
A
#
# COMPACT_ATOMS: atom_id res chain seq x y z
N MET A 1 -6.89 4.30 -9.14
CA MET A 1 -8.21 4.48 -9.81
C MET A 1 -8.68 5.90 -9.61
N LYS A 2 -9.14 6.58 -10.64
CA LYS A 2 -9.57 8.01 -10.57
C LYS A 2 -11.10 8.16 -10.74
N ILE A 3 -11.86 7.29 -10.09
CA ILE A 3 -13.34 7.31 -10.12
C ILE A 3 -13.86 7.59 -8.71
N GLN A 4 -14.98 8.28 -8.62
CA GLN A 4 -15.69 8.47 -7.35
C GLN A 4 -16.68 7.33 -7.10
N ARG A 5 -16.95 7.01 -5.84
CA ARG A 5 -17.95 5.99 -5.46
C ARG A 5 -19.31 6.23 -6.14
N ALA A 6 -19.75 7.49 -6.22
CA ALA A 6 -21.02 7.87 -6.84
C ALA A 6 -21.06 7.67 -8.37
N ALA A 7 -19.90 7.57 -9.01
CA ALA A 7 -19.76 7.34 -10.47
C ALA A 7 -19.48 5.87 -10.81
N LEU A 8 -19.49 4.98 -9.83
CA LEU A 8 -19.28 3.55 -10.04
C LEU A 8 -20.52 2.93 -10.68
N GLU A 9 -20.40 2.47 -11.90
CA GLU A 9 -21.50 1.82 -12.61
C GLU A 9 -21.56 0.32 -12.33
N LYS A 10 -22.74 -0.28 -12.48
CA LYS A 10 -22.97 -1.70 -12.17
C LYS A 10 -22.01 -2.63 -12.92
N HIS A 11 -21.73 -2.37 -14.18
CA HIS A 11 -20.82 -3.20 -14.98
C HIS A 11 -19.35 -3.13 -14.51
N MET A 12 -18.97 -2.05 -13.80
CA MET A 12 -17.65 -1.92 -13.16
C MET A 12 -17.64 -2.61 -11.79
N ALA A 13 -18.75 -2.49 -11.05
CA ALA A 13 -18.86 -3.06 -9.71
C ALA A 13 -19.09 -4.57 -9.72
N VAL A 14 -19.76 -5.11 -10.73
CA VAL A 14 -20.06 -6.55 -10.84
C VAL A 14 -19.79 -6.99 -12.28
N PRO A 15 -18.52 -7.14 -12.69
CA PRO A 15 -18.17 -7.53 -14.05
C PRO A 15 -18.25 -9.07 -14.23
N GLY A 16 -19.44 -9.55 -14.52
CA GLY A 16 -19.66 -10.98 -14.80
C GLY A 16 -19.44 -11.86 -13.56
N ARG A 17 -18.45 -12.75 -13.63
CA ARG A 17 -18.09 -13.73 -12.57
C ARG A 17 -17.03 -13.23 -11.61
N PHE A 18 -16.82 -11.93 -11.50
CA PHE A 18 -15.85 -11.34 -10.58
C PHE A 18 -16.56 -10.66 -9.43
N ASP A 19 -16.11 -10.94 -8.21
CA ASP A 19 -16.36 -10.09 -7.07
C ASP A 19 -15.39 -8.90 -7.11
N SER A 20 -15.82 -7.76 -6.64
CA SER A 20 -15.02 -6.54 -6.68
C SER A 20 -15.05 -5.81 -5.36
N PHE A 21 -13.88 -5.35 -4.98
CA PHE A 21 -13.64 -4.60 -3.75
C PHE A 21 -12.97 -3.28 -4.12
N PHE A 22 -13.36 -2.21 -3.45
CA PHE A 22 -12.91 -0.86 -3.78
C PHE A 22 -12.52 -0.10 -2.53
N SER A 23 -11.48 0.74 -2.63
CA SER A 23 -11.23 1.82 -1.69
C SER A 23 -11.27 3.14 -2.43
N PHE A 24 -11.98 4.11 -1.88
CA PHE A 24 -12.18 5.43 -2.47
C PHE A 24 -11.67 6.52 -1.53
N PRO A 25 -11.18 7.65 -2.08
CA PRO A 25 -10.86 8.80 -1.24
C PRO A 25 -12.12 9.34 -0.56
N VAL A 26 -11.99 9.66 0.72
CA VAL A 26 -13.10 10.18 1.54
C VAL A 26 -13.30 11.67 1.31
N SER A 27 -12.21 12.43 1.19
CA SER A 27 -12.24 13.90 1.18
C SER A 27 -12.12 14.54 -0.19
N LYS A 28 -11.55 13.85 -1.20
CA LYS A 28 -11.28 14.43 -2.53
C LYS A 28 -11.65 13.44 -3.63
N GLY A 29 -12.74 13.71 -4.31
CA GLY A 29 -13.20 12.85 -5.41
C GLY A 29 -12.30 12.87 -6.65
N GLY A 30 -12.25 11.74 -7.38
CA GLY A 30 -11.53 11.63 -8.65
C GLY A 30 -9.98 11.61 -8.53
N TYR A 31 -9.47 11.37 -7.33
CA TYR A 31 -8.05 11.34 -7.00
C TYR A 31 -7.76 10.03 -6.30
N SER A 32 -6.68 9.34 -6.63
CA SER A 32 -6.35 8.05 -6.03
C SER A 32 -7.52 7.01 -6.02
N GLY A 33 -7.39 5.96 -5.26
CA GLY A 33 -8.34 4.85 -5.17
C GLY A 33 -7.78 3.57 -5.79
N VAL A 34 -8.08 2.45 -5.15
CA VAL A 34 -7.65 1.12 -5.59
C VAL A 34 -8.84 0.18 -5.72
N ALA A 35 -8.68 -0.89 -6.50
CA ALA A 35 -9.68 -1.93 -6.65
C ALA A 35 -9.01 -3.29 -6.75
N VAL A 36 -9.69 -4.31 -6.25
CA VAL A 36 -9.34 -5.72 -6.44
C VAL A 36 -10.55 -6.44 -7.04
N TYR A 37 -10.31 -7.21 -8.07
CA TYR A 37 -11.29 -8.09 -8.69
C TYR A 37 -10.84 -9.54 -8.49
N THR A 38 -11.71 -10.37 -7.93
CA THR A 38 -11.43 -11.79 -7.70
C THR A 38 -12.33 -12.65 -8.56
N ASN A 39 -11.74 -13.64 -9.23
CA ASN A 39 -12.53 -14.60 -10.00
C ASN A 39 -13.17 -15.61 -9.04
N THR A 40 -14.48 -15.55 -8.89
CA THR A 40 -15.26 -16.40 -7.98
C THR A 40 -15.15 -17.88 -8.28
N ASP A 41 -14.83 -18.25 -9.54
CA ASP A 41 -14.62 -19.67 -9.92
C ASP A 41 -13.27 -20.21 -9.43
N THR A 42 -12.34 -19.31 -9.04
CA THR A 42 -10.97 -19.72 -8.68
C THR A 42 -10.72 -19.54 -7.19
N VAL A 43 -11.05 -18.36 -6.64
CA VAL A 43 -10.83 -18.04 -5.24
C VAL A 43 -11.85 -17.01 -4.75
N ALA A 44 -12.45 -17.29 -3.60
CA ALA A 44 -13.34 -16.35 -2.92
C ALA A 44 -12.62 -15.77 -1.70
N PRO A 45 -12.50 -14.45 -1.57
CA PRO A 45 -12.00 -13.85 -0.34
C PRO A 45 -12.99 -14.05 0.79
N THR A 46 -12.47 -14.16 1.99
CA THR A 46 -13.27 -14.32 3.21
C THR A 46 -13.70 -12.98 3.77
N ARG A 47 -12.84 -11.95 3.64
CA ARG A 47 -13.03 -10.59 4.19
C ARG A 47 -12.33 -9.56 3.31
N ALA A 48 -12.78 -8.31 3.39
CA ALA A 48 -12.11 -7.18 2.76
C ALA A 48 -12.30 -5.90 3.58
N GLU A 49 -11.27 -5.06 3.63
CA GLU A 49 -11.28 -3.79 4.37
C GLU A 49 -10.67 -2.66 3.53
N GLU A 50 -11.28 -1.47 3.59
CA GLU A 50 -10.70 -0.25 3.04
C GLU A 50 -9.65 0.32 4.00
N GLY A 51 -8.49 0.75 3.46
CA GLY A 51 -7.41 1.34 4.24
C GLY A 51 -6.53 0.32 4.96
N LEU A 52 -5.65 0.82 5.81
CA LEU A 52 -4.66 0.04 6.58
C LEU A 52 -4.91 0.10 8.09
N THR A 53 -5.73 1.05 8.56
CA THR A 53 -5.88 1.35 9.99
C THR A 53 -7.14 0.75 10.61
N GLY A 54 -8.03 0.14 9.82
CA GLY A 54 -9.36 -0.29 10.28
C GLY A 54 -10.33 0.86 10.59
N ASN A 55 -9.95 2.12 10.32
CA ASN A 55 -10.79 3.29 10.62
C ASN A 55 -11.83 3.60 9.53
N LEU A 56 -11.65 3.07 8.31
CA LEU A 56 -12.59 3.23 7.20
C LEU A 56 -13.67 2.14 7.22
N GLN A 57 -14.40 2.07 8.34
CA GLN A 57 -15.44 1.06 8.53
C GLN A 57 -16.70 1.39 7.73
N PRO A 58 -17.44 0.37 7.23
CA PRO A 58 -18.76 0.56 6.66
C PRO A 58 -19.75 1.06 7.72
N LYS A 59 -20.96 1.42 7.31
CA LYS A 59 -22.03 1.79 8.20
C LYS A 59 -23.19 0.79 8.08
N PRO A 60 -23.51 0.01 9.11
CA PRO A 60 -22.88 -0.04 10.45
C PRO A 60 -21.44 -0.58 10.39
N PRO A 61 -20.62 -0.32 11.44
CA PRO A 61 -19.28 -0.90 11.54
C PRO A 61 -19.31 -2.42 11.55
N LEU A 62 -18.25 -3.04 11.04
CA LEU A 62 -18.08 -4.49 11.08
C LEU A 62 -18.06 -5.01 12.52
N ALA A 63 -18.61 -6.18 12.73
CA ALA A 63 -18.42 -6.91 13.98
C ALA A 63 -16.97 -7.38 14.11
N PHE A 64 -16.52 -7.68 15.33
CA PHE A 64 -15.12 -8.06 15.58
C PHE A 64 -14.67 -9.29 14.77
N ASP A 65 -15.54 -10.25 14.57
CA ASP A 65 -15.31 -11.46 13.78
C ASP A 65 -15.37 -11.24 12.27
N GLU A 66 -15.85 -10.06 11.84
CA GLU A 66 -15.87 -9.65 10.43
C GLU A 66 -14.63 -8.82 10.04
N THR A 67 -13.87 -8.30 11.01
CA THR A 67 -12.63 -7.57 10.76
C THR A 67 -11.52 -8.53 10.33
N ILE A 68 -10.56 -8.05 9.51
CA ILE A 68 -9.43 -8.87 9.06
C ILE A 68 -8.47 -9.13 10.22
N SER A 69 -8.28 -8.14 11.08
CA SER A 69 -7.28 -8.18 12.15
C SER A 69 -7.86 -7.76 13.49
N PRO A 70 -7.38 -8.33 14.59
CA PRO A 70 -7.61 -7.80 15.92
C PRO A 70 -6.74 -6.57 16.24
N THR A 71 -5.67 -6.34 15.48
CA THR A 71 -4.69 -5.27 15.72
C THR A 71 -4.43 -4.46 14.46
N TYR A 72 -4.30 -3.14 14.62
CA TYR A 72 -4.05 -2.19 13.54
C TYR A 72 -2.88 -1.25 13.88
N PRO A 73 -2.22 -0.63 12.89
CA PRO A 73 -1.23 0.42 13.13
C PRO A 73 -1.80 1.56 13.99
N GLN A 74 -0.99 2.05 14.92
CA GLN A 74 -1.32 3.19 15.79
C GLN A 74 -0.21 4.23 15.69
N ALA A 75 -0.59 5.52 15.66
CA ALA A 75 0.37 6.60 15.47
C ALA A 75 1.41 6.70 16.59
N ASP A 76 1.01 6.41 17.83
CA ASP A 76 1.86 6.42 19.02
C ASP A 76 2.85 5.24 19.11
N GLN A 77 2.72 4.26 18.22
CA GLN A 77 3.61 3.10 18.10
C GLN A 77 4.62 3.22 16.95
N MET A 78 4.65 4.36 16.27
CA MET A 78 5.43 4.57 15.04
C MET A 78 6.29 5.83 15.13
N GLU A 79 7.48 5.78 14.55
CA GLU A 79 8.37 6.94 14.38
C GLU A 79 7.94 7.71 13.11
N LEU A 80 6.88 8.51 13.23
CA LEU A 80 6.34 9.28 12.12
C LEU A 80 7.22 10.48 11.76
N PHE A 81 7.30 10.80 10.48
CA PHE A 81 7.98 11.97 9.97
C PHE A 81 7.14 13.23 10.25
N PRO A 82 7.74 14.26 10.82
CA PRO A 82 7.07 15.55 11.01
C PRO A 82 6.83 16.27 9.67
N ASP A 83 5.83 17.11 9.64
CA ASP A 83 5.55 18.01 8.51
C ASP A 83 6.43 19.28 8.55
N GLU A 84 6.13 20.26 7.68
CA GLU A 84 6.85 21.54 7.58
C GLU A 84 6.75 22.42 8.85
N ASN A 85 5.83 22.12 9.75
CA ASN A 85 5.65 22.83 11.04
C ASN A 85 6.26 22.04 12.20
N ASP A 86 6.99 20.96 11.93
CA ASP A 86 7.52 20.02 12.92
C ASP A 86 6.42 19.24 13.69
N ASP A 87 5.23 19.13 13.08
CA ASP A 87 4.10 18.41 13.65
C ASP A 87 4.01 16.99 13.06
N THR A 88 3.86 15.98 13.93
CA THR A 88 3.53 14.62 13.52
C THR A 88 2.02 14.39 13.59
N PRO A 89 1.43 13.60 12.64
CA PRO A 89 0.01 13.36 12.67
C PRO A 89 -0.39 12.60 13.95
N PRO A 90 -1.34 13.11 14.73
CA PRO A 90 -1.80 12.46 15.99
C PRO A 90 -2.56 11.17 15.73
N THR A 91 -3.06 10.98 14.51
CA THR A 91 -3.76 9.76 14.08
C THR A 91 -3.40 9.41 12.64
N LEU A 92 -3.56 8.15 12.27
CA LEU A 92 -3.31 7.68 10.90
C LEU A 92 -4.53 7.86 9.96
N ALA A 93 -5.63 8.39 10.45
CA ALA A 93 -6.88 8.51 9.68
C ALA A 93 -6.72 9.35 8.39
N ALA A 94 -5.91 10.42 8.44
CA ALA A 94 -5.64 11.26 7.27
C ALA A 94 -4.87 10.52 6.16
N LEU A 95 -4.01 9.56 6.53
CA LEU A 95 -3.26 8.73 5.57
C LEU A 95 -4.19 7.76 4.84
N ASP A 96 -5.15 7.17 5.53
CA ASP A 96 -6.16 6.29 4.94
C ASP A 96 -7.22 7.04 4.11
N ALA A 97 -7.49 8.30 4.45
CA ALA A 97 -8.55 9.10 3.84
C ALA A 97 -8.39 9.34 2.32
N GLU A 98 -7.20 9.12 1.77
CA GLU A 98 -6.98 9.19 0.32
C GLU A 98 -7.38 7.91 -0.44
N GLY A 99 -7.86 6.85 0.25
CA GLY A 99 -8.35 5.62 -0.39
C GLY A 99 -7.26 4.87 -1.16
N ARG A 100 -6.05 4.81 -0.61
CA ARG A 100 -4.84 4.29 -1.27
C ARG A 100 -4.54 2.83 -0.97
N ALA A 101 -5.31 2.20 -0.11
CA ALA A 101 -5.10 0.81 0.27
C ALA A 101 -6.41 0.04 0.33
N LEU A 102 -6.32 -1.22 -0.02
CA LEU A 102 -7.39 -2.20 0.10
C LEU A 102 -6.78 -3.51 0.56
N VAL A 103 -7.28 -4.05 1.65
CA VAL A 103 -6.83 -5.31 2.24
C VAL A 103 -7.89 -6.38 1.97
N VAL A 104 -7.47 -7.52 1.43
CA VAL A 104 -8.37 -8.64 1.09
C VAL A 104 -7.81 -9.93 1.67
N ASP A 105 -8.58 -10.57 2.53
CA ASP A 105 -8.21 -11.84 3.17
C ASP A 105 -8.73 -13.03 2.37
N PHE A 106 -7.83 -13.89 1.92
CA PHE A 106 -8.14 -15.14 1.22
C PHE A 106 -8.04 -16.38 2.12
N GLY A 107 -7.91 -16.20 3.43
CA GLY A 107 -7.70 -17.31 4.36
C GLY A 107 -6.25 -17.81 4.38
N LEU A 108 -5.71 -18.23 3.24
CA LEU A 108 -4.32 -18.69 3.09
C LEU A 108 -3.31 -17.54 3.17
N PHE A 109 -3.68 -16.37 2.67
CA PHE A 109 -2.85 -15.16 2.69
C PHE A 109 -3.73 -13.91 2.73
N VAL A 110 -3.14 -12.81 3.13
CA VAL A 110 -3.73 -11.47 3.09
C VAL A 110 -3.10 -10.69 1.94
N LEU A 111 -3.90 -10.22 1.00
CA LEU A 111 -3.49 -9.35 -0.10
C LEU A 111 -3.68 -7.90 0.31
N ILE A 112 -2.64 -7.09 0.19
CA ILE A 112 -2.70 -5.65 0.37
C ILE A 112 -2.41 -4.99 -0.98
N ASN A 113 -3.44 -4.38 -1.58
CA ASN A 113 -3.28 -3.62 -2.83
C ASN A 113 -3.15 -2.14 -2.50
N VAL A 114 -2.03 -1.51 -2.93
CA VAL A 114 -1.72 -0.13 -2.62
C VAL A 114 -1.50 0.73 -3.85
N TYR A 115 -1.81 2.01 -3.72
CA TYR A 115 -1.33 3.09 -4.56
C TYR A 115 -0.64 4.12 -3.66
N CYS A 116 0.61 3.86 -3.33
CA CYS A 116 1.38 4.70 -2.42
C CYS A 116 1.52 6.13 -2.96
N PRO A 117 1.63 7.13 -2.08
CA PRO A 117 1.75 8.52 -2.50
C PRO A 117 2.99 8.77 -3.35
N ALA A 118 2.82 9.50 -4.47
CA ALA A 118 3.92 10.05 -5.22
C ALA A 118 4.51 11.27 -4.48
N GLU A 119 5.79 11.50 -4.65
CA GLU A 119 6.49 12.67 -4.15
C GLU A 119 6.39 13.80 -5.17
N THR A 120 5.31 14.56 -5.10
CA THR A 120 5.02 15.65 -6.03
C THR A 120 5.65 16.99 -5.60
N SER A 121 6.13 17.07 -4.36
CA SER A 121 6.84 18.21 -3.75
C SER A 121 7.59 17.74 -2.50
N GLU A 122 8.55 18.55 -2.03
CA GLU A 122 9.27 18.29 -0.78
C GLU A 122 8.32 18.22 0.42
N THR A 123 7.31 19.08 0.45
CA THR A 123 6.28 19.09 1.52
C THR A 123 5.39 17.82 1.52
N ARG A 124 5.42 17.05 0.45
CA ARG A 124 4.67 15.77 0.35
C ARG A 124 5.50 14.58 0.85
N LEU A 125 6.81 14.72 1.03
CA LEU A 125 7.69 13.65 1.48
C LEU A 125 7.29 13.08 2.87
N PRO A 126 7.02 13.89 3.91
CA PRO A 126 6.56 13.36 5.21
C PRO A 126 5.29 12.51 5.10
N TYR A 127 4.30 12.97 4.35
CA TYR A 127 3.08 12.22 4.10
C TYR A 127 3.36 10.88 3.41
N LYS A 128 4.22 10.88 2.40
CA LYS A 128 4.63 9.67 1.68
C LYS A 128 5.33 8.69 2.62
N MET A 129 6.28 9.17 3.42
CA MET A 129 7.01 8.33 4.37
C MET A 129 6.08 7.76 5.45
N ASN A 130 5.18 8.57 6.00
CA ASN A 130 4.21 8.11 7.00
C ASN A 130 3.26 7.05 6.43
N PHE A 131 2.87 7.15 5.16
CA PHE A 131 2.08 6.10 4.50
C PHE A 131 2.87 4.80 4.35
N HIS A 132 4.16 4.87 3.98
CA HIS A 132 5.02 3.69 3.88
C HIS A 132 5.25 3.02 5.25
N LEU A 133 5.49 3.80 6.29
CA LEU A 133 5.62 3.29 7.65
C LEU A 133 4.33 2.63 8.14
N MET A 134 3.18 3.24 7.85
CA MET A 134 1.87 2.65 8.16
C MET A 134 1.65 1.32 7.43
N LEU A 135 2.03 1.22 6.16
CA LEU A 135 1.99 -0.02 5.39
C LEU A 135 2.91 -1.09 6.00
N GLU A 136 4.15 -0.72 6.31
CA GLU A 136 5.12 -1.61 6.96
C GLU A 136 4.59 -2.14 8.29
N GLU A 137 4.05 -1.27 9.14
CA GLU A 137 3.49 -1.65 10.43
C GLU A 137 2.28 -2.57 10.29
N ARG A 138 1.41 -2.32 9.29
CA ARG A 138 0.29 -3.22 8.98
C ARG A 138 0.77 -4.62 8.61
N VAL A 139 1.77 -4.69 7.73
CA VAL A 139 2.38 -5.96 7.30
C VAL A 139 3.07 -6.65 8.47
N ARG A 140 3.83 -5.89 9.30
CA ARG A 140 4.52 -6.42 10.49
C ARG A 140 3.53 -7.08 11.46
N LYS A 141 2.42 -6.41 11.75
CA LYS A 141 1.38 -6.95 12.64
C LYS A 141 0.78 -8.23 12.08
N LEU A 142 0.41 -8.26 10.80
CA LEU A 142 -0.13 -9.45 10.15
C LEU A 142 0.85 -10.64 10.22
N ILE A 143 2.13 -10.41 9.92
CA ILE A 143 3.15 -11.49 9.89
C ILE A 143 3.50 -11.94 11.32
N HIS A 144 3.88 -11.01 12.20
CA HIS A 144 4.50 -11.37 13.48
C HIS A 144 3.49 -11.54 14.62
N GLU A 145 2.39 -10.81 14.62
CA GLU A 145 1.39 -10.90 15.69
C GLU A 145 0.27 -11.89 15.35
N GLU A 146 -0.06 -12.04 14.06
CA GLU A 146 -1.18 -12.87 13.62
C GLU A 146 -0.75 -14.13 12.84
N GLY A 147 0.55 -14.28 12.53
CA GLY A 147 1.08 -15.44 11.82
C GLY A 147 0.54 -15.59 10.39
N ARG A 148 0.24 -14.47 9.72
CA ARG A 148 -0.36 -14.46 8.38
C ARG A 148 0.71 -14.35 7.29
N GLU A 149 0.49 -15.04 6.19
CA GLU A 149 1.21 -14.79 4.94
C GLU A 149 0.66 -13.53 4.28
N VAL A 150 1.54 -12.64 3.83
CA VAL A 150 1.14 -11.33 3.27
C VAL A 150 1.71 -11.12 1.88
N ILE A 151 0.86 -10.70 0.95
CA ILE A 151 1.25 -10.29 -0.41
C ILE A 151 0.90 -8.82 -0.58
N VAL A 152 1.90 -7.99 -0.88
CA VAL A 152 1.71 -6.57 -1.21
C VAL A 152 1.83 -6.40 -2.72
N ILE A 153 0.83 -5.78 -3.33
CA ILE A 153 0.79 -5.47 -4.76
C ILE A 153 0.41 -4.01 -5.02
N GLY A 154 0.57 -3.57 -6.24
CA GLY A 154 0.16 -2.24 -6.68
C GLY A 154 1.34 -1.31 -6.95
N ASP A 155 1.10 0.00 -6.92
CA ASP A 155 2.11 1.02 -7.16
C ASP A 155 2.72 1.51 -5.84
N ILE A 156 3.92 1.05 -5.54
CA ILE A 156 4.65 1.46 -4.34
C ILE A 156 5.22 2.87 -4.43
N ASN A 157 5.32 3.45 -5.65
CA ASN A 157 5.93 4.76 -5.94
C ASN A 157 7.35 4.93 -5.39
N VAL A 158 8.10 3.84 -5.32
CA VAL A 158 9.51 3.79 -4.91
C VAL A 158 10.27 2.82 -5.81
N THR A 159 11.40 3.26 -6.32
CA THR A 159 12.31 2.40 -7.10
C THR A 159 13.16 1.56 -6.14
N ALA A 160 13.08 0.23 -6.26
CA ALA A 160 13.73 -0.69 -5.34
C ALA A 160 15.26 -0.72 -5.48
N ALA A 161 15.78 -0.58 -6.70
CA ALA A 161 17.23 -0.61 -6.97
C ALA A 161 17.57 0.28 -8.17
N PRO A 162 18.85 0.70 -8.33
CA PRO A 162 19.27 1.49 -9.50
C PRO A 162 18.92 0.84 -10.84
N ILE A 163 18.96 -0.47 -10.93
CA ILE A 163 18.59 -1.22 -12.14
C ILE A 163 17.12 -1.04 -12.56
N ASP A 164 16.26 -0.61 -11.61
CA ASP A 164 14.82 -0.38 -11.80
C ASP A 164 14.48 1.06 -12.21
N HIS A 165 15.49 1.92 -12.34
CA HIS A 165 15.31 3.31 -12.75
C HIS A 165 15.90 3.55 -14.15
N CYS A 166 15.22 4.35 -14.99
CA CYS A 166 15.70 4.67 -16.33
C CYS A 166 17.11 5.30 -16.32
N ASP A 167 17.41 6.16 -15.34
CA ASP A 167 18.71 6.80 -15.14
C ASP A 167 19.64 6.01 -14.23
N GLY A 168 19.29 4.78 -13.86
CA GLY A 168 20.07 3.93 -12.96
C GLY A 168 21.47 3.57 -13.48
N HIS A 169 21.75 3.80 -14.76
CA HIS A 169 23.05 3.64 -15.37
C HIS A 169 23.99 4.84 -15.16
N LEU A 170 23.46 6.01 -14.75
CA LEU A 170 24.25 7.22 -14.54
C LEU A 170 25.00 7.18 -13.21
N PRO A 171 26.35 7.42 -13.18
CA PRO A 171 27.14 7.40 -11.94
C PRO A 171 26.62 8.38 -10.88
N SER A 172 26.20 9.58 -11.28
CA SER A 172 25.62 10.57 -10.37
C SER A 172 24.36 10.08 -9.69
N HIS A 173 23.49 9.37 -10.41
CA HIS A 173 22.27 8.79 -9.85
C HIS A 173 22.57 7.61 -8.91
N GLN A 174 23.58 6.80 -9.24
CA GLN A 174 24.00 5.67 -8.40
C GLN A 174 24.64 6.13 -7.09
N ALA A 175 25.41 7.22 -7.11
CA ALA A 175 26.13 7.73 -5.94
C ALA A 175 25.20 8.14 -4.80
N ASP A 176 24.04 8.72 -5.13
CA ASP A 176 23.08 9.24 -4.14
C ASP A 176 21.75 8.45 -4.09
N PHE A 177 21.70 7.32 -4.77
CA PHE A 177 20.45 6.56 -4.91
C PHE A 177 19.81 6.22 -3.55
N TRP A 178 20.62 5.77 -2.60
CA TRP A 178 20.15 5.33 -1.29
C TRP A 178 20.03 6.47 -0.25
N GLY A 179 20.47 7.69 -0.58
CA GLY A 179 20.27 8.87 0.24
C GLY A 179 18.81 9.32 0.30
N HIS A 180 17.99 8.92 -0.67
CA HIS A 180 16.58 9.25 -0.72
C HIS A 180 15.76 8.39 0.28
N PRO A 181 15.04 9.01 1.26
CA PRO A 181 14.40 8.28 2.36
C PRO A 181 13.46 7.14 1.93
N PRO A 182 12.55 7.28 0.95
CA PRO A 182 11.71 6.17 0.49
C PRO A 182 12.49 4.98 -0.04
N ARG A 183 13.61 5.21 -0.75
CA ARG A 183 14.46 4.12 -1.28
C ARG A 183 15.22 3.42 -0.17
N ALA A 184 15.73 4.20 0.80
CA ALA A 184 16.38 3.66 2.00
C ALA A 184 15.41 2.81 2.83
N TRP A 185 14.17 3.28 2.99
CA TRP A 185 13.09 2.53 3.62
C TRP A 185 12.82 1.21 2.90
N LEU A 186 12.57 1.22 1.59
CA LEU A 186 12.25 0.02 0.83
C LEU A 186 13.40 -1.00 0.88
N LYS A 187 14.64 -0.54 0.81
CA LYS A 187 15.83 -1.40 0.97
C LYS A 187 15.86 -2.12 2.32
N LYS A 188 15.45 -1.44 3.40
CA LYS A 188 15.39 -2.04 4.74
C LYS A 188 14.21 -3.00 4.88
N TRP A 189 13.12 -2.76 4.16
CA TRP A 189 11.92 -3.58 4.22
C TRP A 189 12.03 -4.86 3.40
N LEU A 190 12.87 -4.86 2.36
CA LEU A 190 13.14 -6.02 1.53
C LEU A 190 14.28 -6.92 2.09
N ALA A 191 14.18 -8.22 1.81
CA ALA A 191 15.23 -9.18 2.13
C ALA A 191 16.58 -8.79 1.47
N PRO A 192 17.73 -9.08 2.12
CA PRO A 192 17.87 -9.81 3.39
C PRO A 192 17.68 -8.95 4.66
N ALA A 193 17.45 -7.63 4.51
CA ALA A 193 17.36 -6.72 5.66
C ALA A 193 15.99 -6.77 6.36
N GLY A 194 14.93 -7.03 5.62
CA GLY A 194 13.55 -7.05 6.09
C GLY A 194 12.80 -8.32 5.71
N PRO A 195 11.51 -8.41 6.09
CA PRO A 195 10.72 -9.63 5.94
C PRO A 195 10.14 -9.83 4.53
N MET A 196 10.13 -8.81 3.68
CA MET A 196 9.48 -8.87 2.39
C MET A 196 10.45 -9.28 1.28
N ILE A 197 9.92 -9.92 0.24
CA ILE A 197 10.69 -10.36 -0.93
C ILE A 197 10.12 -9.67 -2.17
N ASP A 198 10.98 -9.04 -2.97
CA ASP A 198 10.62 -8.63 -4.32
C ASP A 198 10.65 -9.87 -5.23
N VAL A 199 9.49 -10.47 -5.44
CA VAL A 199 9.34 -11.72 -6.21
C VAL A 199 9.76 -11.57 -7.67
N ILE A 200 9.67 -10.37 -8.23
CA ILE A 200 10.10 -10.09 -9.60
C ILE A 200 11.62 -10.06 -9.67
N ARG A 201 12.28 -9.42 -8.70
CA ARG A 201 13.75 -9.39 -8.61
C ARG A 201 14.34 -10.73 -8.19
N GLU A 202 13.66 -11.49 -7.37
CA GLU A 202 14.05 -12.87 -7.06
C GLU A 202 14.06 -13.75 -8.32
N ALA A 203 13.00 -13.66 -9.12
CA ALA A 203 12.89 -14.44 -10.36
C ALA A 203 13.85 -13.95 -11.48
N TRP A 204 14.08 -12.64 -11.57
CA TRP A 204 14.91 -12.02 -12.61
C TRP A 204 15.87 -10.95 -12.06
N PRO A 205 16.89 -11.34 -11.29
CA PRO A 205 17.73 -10.41 -10.52
C PRO A 205 18.48 -9.39 -11.39
N ASN A 206 18.86 -9.78 -12.62
CA ASN A 206 19.67 -8.96 -13.51
C ASN A 206 18.91 -8.41 -14.74
N ARG A 207 17.60 -8.64 -14.85
CA ARG A 207 16.84 -8.19 -16.00
C ARG A 207 16.66 -6.67 -15.98
N LYS A 208 17.12 -6.02 -17.03
CA LYS A 208 16.96 -4.57 -17.26
C LYS A 208 15.64 -4.26 -17.97
N GLY A 209 15.23 -2.99 -17.90
CA GLY A 209 14.06 -2.49 -18.65
C GLY A 209 12.71 -3.02 -18.14
N MET A 210 12.61 -3.39 -16.87
CA MET A 210 11.34 -3.78 -16.23
C MET A 210 10.66 -2.57 -15.59
N TYR A 211 10.60 -1.47 -16.35
CA TYR A 211 9.96 -0.24 -15.88
C TYR A 211 8.44 -0.33 -16.04
N THR A 212 7.72 0.09 -15.02
CA THR A 212 6.26 0.15 -15.01
C THR A 212 5.74 1.57 -15.21
N CYS A 213 6.62 2.56 -15.11
CA CYS A 213 6.34 3.96 -15.37
C CYS A 213 7.50 4.55 -16.21
N MET A 214 7.18 5.32 -17.25
CA MET A 214 8.12 6.07 -18.07
C MET A 214 7.83 7.57 -17.94
#